data_3588a1de48fa88c89425f60db2fbe78c
#
_entry.id   3588a1de48fa88c89425f60db2fbe78c
#
_cell.length_a   1.000
_cell.length_b   1.000
_cell.length_c   1.000
_cell.angle_alpha   90.00
_cell.angle_beta   90.00
_cell.angle_gamma   90.00
#
_symmetry.space_group_name_H-M   'P 1'
#
loop_
_entity.id
_entity.type
_entity.pdbx_description
1 polymer ?
#
loop_
_entity_poly.entity_id
_entity_poly.type
_entity_poly.pdbx_seq_one_letter_code
_entity_poly.pdbx_strand_id
1 'polypeptide(L)'
;MHGMLNRLKQIYTRNEILTRCRPSFEKEYMLHRLKREGYRLACCSNSIRETLELMIRQSGVAECFEFLVSNEDVKAPKPDPEIYLTAMARLGVTPPEVVIVEDAPHGVEAARRSGAHVCQVD
;
A
#
# COMPACT_ATOMS: atom_id res chain seq x y z
N MET A 1 -13.78 17.15 10.32
CA MET A 1 -13.83 15.94 9.47
C MET A 1 -13.83 16.28 8.00
N HIS A 2 -14.73 17.15 7.57
CA HIS A 2 -14.79 17.54 6.16
C HIS A 2 -13.48 18.09 5.63
N GLY A 3 -12.84 19.00 6.36
CA GLY A 3 -11.58 19.61 5.90
C GLY A 3 -10.45 18.58 5.82
N MET A 4 -10.41 17.63 6.74
CA MET A 4 -9.40 16.59 6.75
C MET A 4 -9.62 15.63 5.60
N LEU A 5 -10.87 15.22 5.33
CA LEU A 5 -11.19 14.35 4.21
C LEU A 5 -10.87 15.01 2.87
N ASN A 6 -11.18 16.30 2.73
CA ASN A 6 -10.87 17.03 1.52
C ASN A 6 -9.36 17.13 1.31
N ARG A 7 -8.61 17.36 2.39
CA ARG A 7 -7.15 17.41 2.32
C ARG A 7 -6.58 16.07 1.88
N LEU A 8 -7.06 14.96 2.45
CA LEU A 8 -6.63 13.64 2.06
C LEU A 8 -7.00 13.35 0.61
N LYS A 9 -8.20 13.75 0.18
CA LYS A 9 -8.62 13.56 -1.20
C LYS A 9 -7.72 14.33 -2.17
N GLN A 10 -7.31 15.55 -1.83
CA GLN A 10 -6.38 16.31 -2.65
C GLN A 10 -5.02 15.65 -2.75
N ILE A 11 -4.54 15.06 -1.64
CA ILE A 11 -3.30 14.29 -1.65
C ILE A 11 -3.48 13.07 -2.55
N TYR A 12 -4.59 12.34 -2.39
CA TYR A 12 -4.84 11.11 -3.13
C TYR A 12 -4.95 11.32 -4.64
N THR A 13 -5.46 12.46 -5.11
CA THR A 13 -5.57 12.71 -6.55
C THR A 13 -4.23 12.82 -7.24
N ARG A 14 -3.16 13.04 -6.49
CA ARG A 14 -1.81 13.22 -7.05
C ARG A 14 -0.85 12.12 -6.64
N ASN A 15 -1.17 11.38 -5.59
CA ASN A 15 -0.22 10.54 -4.90
C ASN A 15 -0.55 9.07 -5.05
N GLU A 16 0.42 8.27 -4.65
CA GLU A 16 0.34 6.81 -4.71
C GLU A 16 -0.09 6.26 -3.36
N ILE A 17 -0.76 5.14 -3.38
CA ILE A 17 -1.19 4.44 -2.17
C ILE A 17 -0.50 3.08 -2.12
N LEU A 18 0.17 2.82 -0.99
CA LEU A 18 0.75 1.53 -0.71
C LEU A 18 -0.14 0.83 0.30
N THR A 19 -0.42 -0.44 0.07
CA THR A 19 -1.31 -1.19 0.96
C THR A 19 -0.79 -2.59 1.20
N ARG A 20 -1.11 -3.12 2.36
CA ARG A 20 -0.88 -4.52 2.66
C ARG A 20 -2.09 -5.31 2.18
N CYS A 21 -1.84 -6.36 1.40
CA CYS A 21 -2.90 -7.16 0.83
C CYS A 21 -3.36 -8.24 1.79
N ARG A 22 -4.65 -8.24 2.07
CA ARG A 22 -5.36 -9.33 2.73
C ARG A 22 -6.68 -9.53 2.01
N PRO A 23 -7.03 -10.77 1.66
CA PRO A 23 -8.34 -11.02 1.07
C PRO A 23 -9.44 -10.62 2.07
N SER A 24 -10.28 -9.69 1.68
CA SER A 24 -11.50 -9.36 2.39
C SER A 24 -12.38 -8.59 1.45
N PHE A 25 -13.69 -8.79 1.60
CA PHE A 25 -14.67 -8.12 0.74
C PHE A 25 -14.56 -6.60 0.84
N GLU A 26 -14.40 -6.09 2.04
CA GLU A 26 -14.31 -4.64 2.26
C GLU A 26 -13.06 -4.05 1.61
N LYS A 27 -11.93 -4.75 1.71
CA LYS A 27 -10.68 -4.28 1.10
C LYS A 27 -10.73 -4.36 -0.40
N GLU A 28 -11.33 -5.42 -0.94
CA GLU A 28 -11.52 -5.54 -2.38
C GLU A 28 -12.33 -4.39 -2.93
N TYR A 29 -13.45 -4.07 -2.27
CA TYR A 29 -14.30 -2.95 -2.68
C TYR A 29 -13.53 -1.64 -2.64
N MET A 30 -12.79 -1.39 -1.56
CA MET A 30 -12.02 -0.17 -1.40
C MET A 30 -10.96 -0.03 -2.50
N LEU A 31 -10.24 -1.11 -2.78
CA LEU A 31 -9.17 -1.08 -3.79
C LEU A 31 -9.70 -0.81 -5.18
N HIS A 32 -10.79 -1.47 -5.56
CA HIS A 32 -11.41 -1.22 -6.86
C HIS A 32 -11.91 0.21 -6.97
N ARG A 33 -12.48 0.75 -5.89
CA ARG A 33 -12.96 2.12 -5.88
C ARG A 33 -11.82 3.11 -6.03
N LEU A 34 -10.72 2.92 -5.30
CA LEU A 34 -9.56 3.78 -5.40
C LEU A 34 -8.98 3.75 -6.81
N LYS A 35 -8.91 2.55 -7.41
CA LYS A 35 -8.41 2.42 -8.78
C LYS A 35 -9.29 3.21 -9.74
N ARG A 36 -10.61 3.10 -9.61
CA ARG A 36 -11.54 3.83 -10.47
C ARG A 36 -11.41 5.35 -10.31
N GLU A 37 -11.06 5.81 -9.12
CA GLU A 37 -10.89 7.23 -8.84
C GLU A 37 -9.53 7.77 -9.29
N GLY A 38 -8.69 6.92 -9.89
CA GLY A 38 -7.43 7.35 -10.47
C GLY A 38 -6.22 7.26 -9.57
N TYR A 39 -6.33 6.62 -8.41
CA TYR A 39 -5.19 6.41 -7.53
C TYR A 39 -4.29 5.31 -8.10
N ARG A 40 -2.98 5.49 -7.91
CA ARG A 40 -2.01 4.46 -8.24
C ARG A 40 -1.77 3.62 -6.99
N LEU A 41 -1.79 2.30 -7.15
CA LEU A 41 -1.74 1.36 -6.04
C LEU A 41 -0.59 0.39 -6.19
N ALA A 42 0.09 0.10 -5.08
CA ALA A 42 1.09 -0.95 -5.01
C ALA A 42 0.86 -1.74 -3.73
N CYS A 43 1.23 -3.01 -3.74
CA CYS A 43 1.06 -3.88 -2.58
C CYS A 43 2.41 -4.33 -2.07
N CYS A 44 2.61 -4.21 -0.75
CA CYS A 44 3.84 -4.61 -0.09
C CYS A 44 3.53 -5.64 1.00
N SER A 45 4.21 -6.77 0.97
CA SER A 45 3.94 -7.86 1.91
C SER A 45 5.22 -8.56 2.33
N ASN A 46 5.28 -9.01 3.59
CA ASN A 46 6.39 -9.84 4.08
C ASN A 46 6.30 -11.29 3.58
N SER A 47 5.27 -11.63 2.81
CA SER A 47 5.14 -12.96 2.22
C SER A 47 6.15 -13.17 1.10
N ILE A 48 6.46 -14.42 0.81
CA ILE A 48 7.25 -14.75 -0.37
C ILE A 48 6.43 -14.45 -1.62
N ARG A 49 7.12 -14.18 -2.73
CA ARG A 49 6.46 -13.74 -3.96
C ARG A 49 5.38 -14.69 -4.44
N GLU A 50 5.66 -15.98 -4.43
CA GLU A 50 4.70 -16.99 -4.89
C GLU A 50 3.39 -16.92 -4.10
N THR A 51 3.49 -16.83 -2.78
CA THR A 51 2.32 -16.75 -1.90
C THR A 51 1.58 -15.44 -2.13
N LEU A 52 2.32 -14.34 -2.26
CA LEU A 52 1.71 -13.03 -2.49
C LEU A 52 0.94 -12.99 -3.80
N GLU A 53 1.54 -13.48 -4.87
CA GLU A 53 0.88 -13.52 -6.17
C GLU A 53 -0.38 -14.39 -6.15
N LEU A 54 -0.33 -15.53 -5.46
CA LEU A 54 -1.49 -16.39 -5.33
C LEU A 54 -2.62 -15.71 -4.58
N MET A 55 -2.31 -15.07 -3.45
CA MET A 55 -3.30 -14.35 -2.66
C MET A 55 -3.97 -13.25 -3.46
N ILE A 56 -3.17 -12.46 -4.18
CA ILE A 56 -3.69 -11.35 -4.96
C ILE A 56 -4.58 -11.86 -6.09
N ARG A 57 -4.17 -12.93 -6.75
CA ARG A 57 -4.93 -13.53 -7.84
C ARG A 57 -6.28 -14.06 -7.35
N GLN A 58 -6.27 -14.75 -6.21
CA GLN A 58 -7.48 -15.32 -5.64
C GLN A 58 -8.44 -14.28 -5.10
N SER A 59 -7.93 -13.13 -4.66
CA SER A 59 -8.77 -12.07 -4.10
C SER A 59 -9.45 -11.21 -5.16
N GLY A 60 -9.08 -11.36 -6.44
CA GLY A 60 -9.69 -10.58 -7.51
C GLY A 60 -9.23 -9.13 -7.58
N VAL A 61 -8.13 -8.78 -6.91
CA VAL A 61 -7.65 -7.40 -6.88
C VAL A 61 -6.33 -7.20 -7.64
N ALA A 62 -5.89 -8.23 -8.38
CA ALA A 62 -4.61 -8.17 -9.09
C ALA A 62 -4.52 -6.95 -10.02
N GLU A 63 -5.60 -6.63 -10.69
CA GLU A 63 -5.64 -5.53 -11.65
C GLU A 63 -5.58 -4.15 -10.98
N CYS A 64 -5.80 -4.09 -9.66
CA CYS A 64 -5.77 -2.82 -8.94
C CYS A 64 -4.35 -2.33 -8.70
N PHE A 65 -3.37 -3.22 -8.69
CA PHE A 65 -1.99 -2.88 -8.34
C PHE A 65 -1.11 -2.78 -9.57
N GLU A 66 -0.24 -1.77 -9.57
CA GLU A 66 0.77 -1.64 -10.62
C GLU A 66 1.87 -2.68 -10.47
N PHE A 67 2.18 -3.04 -9.22
CA PHE A 67 3.16 -4.08 -8.93
C PHE A 67 3.00 -4.55 -7.48
N LEU A 68 3.69 -5.64 -7.17
CA LEU A 68 3.75 -6.22 -5.84
C LEU A 68 5.20 -6.22 -5.38
N VAL A 69 5.42 -5.93 -4.09
CA VAL A 69 6.74 -6.04 -3.48
C VAL A 69 6.66 -7.11 -2.40
N SER A 70 7.45 -8.16 -2.56
CA SER A 70 7.49 -9.29 -1.63
C SER A 70 8.71 -9.18 -0.72
N ASN A 71 8.83 -10.10 0.25
CA ASN A 71 10.01 -10.16 1.10
C ASN A 71 11.27 -10.51 0.31
N GLU A 72 11.12 -11.11 -0.87
CA GLU A 72 12.26 -11.47 -1.72
C GLU A 72 12.84 -10.26 -2.45
N ASP A 73 12.11 -9.17 -2.49
CA ASP A 73 12.54 -7.95 -3.19
C ASP A 73 13.32 -7.00 -2.28
N VAL A 74 13.42 -7.31 -0.99
CA VAL A 74 14.10 -6.48 -0.02
C VAL A 74 15.02 -7.32 0.86
N LYS A 75 16.01 -6.67 1.47
CA LYS A 75 16.95 -7.34 2.37
C LYS A 75 16.41 -7.38 3.79
N ALA A 76 15.69 -6.34 4.20
CA ALA A 76 15.15 -6.23 5.55
C ALA A 76 13.63 -6.18 5.50
N PRO A 77 12.94 -7.14 6.17
CA PRO A 77 11.48 -7.15 6.21
C PRO A 77 10.95 -6.10 7.19
N LYS A 78 9.62 -5.89 7.14
CA LYS A 78 8.97 -5.06 8.15
C LYS A 78 9.33 -5.55 9.55
N PRO A 79 9.61 -4.71 10.51
CA PRO A 79 9.29 -3.29 10.59
C PRO A 79 10.31 -2.34 9.94
N ASP A 80 11.28 -2.85 9.21
CA ASP A 80 12.19 -1.99 8.46
C ASP A 80 11.42 -1.31 7.32
N PRO A 81 11.66 -0.03 7.05
CA PRO A 81 10.92 0.68 6.01
C PRO A 81 11.34 0.34 4.58
N GLU A 82 12.34 -0.49 4.38
CA GLU A 82 12.89 -0.77 3.06
C GLU A 82 11.82 -1.17 2.03
N ILE A 83 10.85 -1.99 2.43
CA ILE A 83 9.81 -2.48 1.51
C ILE A 83 8.98 -1.32 0.94
N TYR A 84 8.65 -0.33 1.77
CA TYR A 84 7.89 0.83 1.32
C TYR A 84 8.75 1.80 0.53
N LEU A 85 10.01 1.99 0.95
CA LEU A 85 10.92 2.85 0.21
C LEU A 85 11.21 2.27 -1.19
N THR A 86 11.31 0.96 -1.30
CA THR A 86 11.46 0.28 -2.59
C THR A 86 10.26 0.53 -3.49
N ALA A 87 9.05 0.42 -2.93
CA ALA A 87 7.84 0.68 -3.69
C ALA A 87 7.77 2.13 -4.15
N MET A 88 8.12 3.07 -3.27
CA MET A 88 8.12 4.49 -3.63
C MET A 88 9.12 4.79 -4.74
N ALA A 89 10.30 4.18 -4.69
CA ALA A 89 11.29 4.35 -5.75
C ALA A 89 10.76 3.86 -7.09
N ARG A 90 10.05 2.74 -7.10
CA ARG A 90 9.45 2.20 -8.32
C ARG A 90 8.34 3.10 -8.85
N LEU A 91 7.55 3.69 -7.96
CA LEU A 91 6.49 4.61 -8.34
C LEU A 91 7.05 5.98 -8.77
N GLY A 92 8.29 6.28 -8.40
CA GLY A 92 8.89 7.57 -8.69
C GLY A 92 8.33 8.68 -7.79
N VAL A 93 7.97 8.36 -6.56
CA VAL A 93 7.36 9.32 -5.63
C VAL A 93 8.18 9.43 -4.36
N THR A 94 7.92 10.50 -3.61
CA THR A 94 8.57 10.75 -2.32
C THR A 94 7.60 10.43 -1.18
N PRO A 95 8.10 10.17 0.04
CA PRO A 95 7.23 9.80 1.15
C PRO A 95 6.04 10.72 1.41
N PRO A 96 6.19 12.06 1.37
CA PRO A 96 5.04 12.94 1.60
C PRO A 96 3.89 12.78 0.60
N GLU A 97 4.18 12.17 -0.56
CA GLU A 97 3.18 11.96 -1.61
C GLU A 97 2.42 10.65 -1.46
N VAL A 98 2.69 9.87 -0.42
CA VAL A 98 2.22 8.50 -0.30
C VAL A 98 1.40 8.31 0.97
N VAL A 99 0.33 7.52 0.86
CA VAL A 99 -0.43 7.03 2.01
C VAL A 99 -0.28 5.52 2.05
N ILE A 100 0.16 5.01 3.20
CA ILE A 100 0.28 3.58 3.42
C ILE A 100 -0.88 3.13 4.30
N VAL A 101 -1.65 2.16 3.81
CA VAL A 101 -2.75 1.56 4.55
C VAL A 101 -2.26 0.25 5.14
N GLU A 102 -2.30 0.12 6.46
CA GLU A 102 -1.71 -1.02 7.15
C GLU A 102 -2.50 -1.37 8.40
N ASP A 103 -2.61 -2.66 8.71
CA ASP A 103 -3.34 -3.15 9.88
C ASP A 103 -2.44 -3.82 10.93
N ALA A 104 -1.25 -4.26 10.57
CA ALA A 104 -0.37 -4.98 11.47
C ALA A 104 0.66 -4.06 12.12
N PRO A 105 1.01 -4.28 13.40
CA PRO A 105 1.98 -3.43 14.10
C PRO A 105 3.32 -3.28 13.39
N HIS A 106 3.85 -4.36 12.83
CA HIS A 106 5.13 -4.32 12.11
C HIS A 106 5.02 -3.44 10.87
N GLY A 107 3.90 -3.54 10.15
CA GLY A 107 3.68 -2.73 8.97
C GLY A 107 3.47 -1.27 9.29
N VAL A 108 2.76 -0.98 10.37
CA VAL A 108 2.55 0.40 10.83
C VAL A 108 3.90 1.05 11.20
N GLU A 109 4.75 0.31 11.90
CA GLU A 109 6.07 0.82 12.25
C GLU A 109 6.94 1.08 11.00
N ALA A 110 6.93 0.13 10.07
CA ALA A 110 7.66 0.30 8.81
C ALA A 110 7.14 1.52 8.03
N ALA A 111 5.84 1.69 7.97
CA ALA A 111 5.21 2.80 7.28
C ALA A 111 5.60 4.13 7.93
N ARG A 112 5.55 4.19 9.26
CA ARG A 112 5.94 5.39 9.99
C ARG A 112 7.40 5.75 9.73
N ARG A 113 8.28 4.76 9.74
CA ARG A 113 9.71 4.98 9.51
C ARG A 113 10.00 5.42 8.08
N SER A 114 9.14 5.09 7.14
CA SER A 114 9.31 5.47 5.74
C SER A 114 9.09 6.96 5.50
N GLY A 115 8.41 7.63 6.42
CA GLY A 115 8.07 9.04 6.29
C GLY A 115 6.77 9.30 5.54
N ALA A 116 6.10 8.26 5.05
CA ALA A 116 4.82 8.42 4.37
C ALA A 116 3.70 8.70 5.36
N HIS A 117 2.55 9.10 4.84
CA HIS A 117 1.33 9.16 5.64
C HIS A 117 0.85 7.76 5.94
N VAL A 118 0.38 7.53 7.15
CA VAL A 118 -0.06 6.21 7.57
C VAL A 118 -1.55 6.25 7.91
N CYS A 119 -2.29 5.32 7.31
CA CYS A 119 -3.68 5.07 7.64
C CYS A 119 -3.75 3.69 8.28
N GLN A 120 -3.89 3.65 9.60
CA GLN A 120 -3.99 2.38 10.32
C GLN A 120 -5.43 1.91 10.29
N VAL A 121 -5.63 0.66 9.90
CA VAL A 121 -6.95 0.03 9.84
C VAL A 121 -6.94 -1.25 10.67
N ASP A 122 -8.12 -1.71 11.05
CA ASP A 122 -8.27 -2.94 11.81
C ASP A 122 -8.39 -4.17 10.92
#